data_9d948896e89b900e2df171f5a31f85ee
#
_entry.id   9d948896e89b900e2df171f5a31f85ee
#
_cell.length_a   1.000
_cell.length_b   1.000
_cell.length_c   1.000
_cell.angle_alpha   90.00
_cell.angle_beta   90.00
_cell.angle_gamma   90.00
#
_symmetry.space_group_name_H-M   'P 1'
#
loop_
_entity.id
_entity.type
_entity.pdbx_description
1 polymer ?
#
loop_
_entity_poly.entity_id
_entity_poly.type
_entity_poly.pdbx_seq_one_letter_code
_entity_poly.pdbx_strand_id
1 'polypeptide(L)'
;MKDMIKSTLALGLAVAAAVLPTASAEAEIYSKSKDLVVLEPRDLPQQAQAPGNSLFLHSDNAGSTYLYIAQHEGTRLSIFDVTDPARIKLVASHPLEANGTFDFVRPLGRHALVSFRDSQQDAVLDLRKAERPVLRMIPMKTDLGSAEKLGESGLLATSQERKYVPAVARNYQVIDLSTSDPSHLTTVPDVKHRVDNNYTGTTFLLGSNGLTVVRRLEVENAYKTLQIQRRN
;
A
#
# COMPACT_ATOMS: atom_id res chain seq x y z
N MET A 1 14.76 -62.20 -51.30
CA MET A 1 15.81 -61.69 -50.45
C MET A 1 15.13 -60.67 -49.53
N LYS A 2 15.11 -60.99 -48.25
CA LYS A 2 14.41 -60.21 -47.21
C LYS A 2 15.42 -59.31 -46.48
N ASP A 3 15.26 -58.00 -46.52
CA ASP A 3 16.02 -57.10 -45.68
C ASP A 3 15.14 -56.62 -44.54
N MET A 4 15.53 -57.04 -43.36
CA MET A 4 14.92 -56.64 -42.08
C MET A 4 15.48 -55.30 -41.65
N ILE A 5 14.61 -54.26 -41.57
CA ILE A 5 14.94 -53.01 -41.01
C ILE A 5 14.71 -53.11 -39.49
N LYS A 6 15.81 -52.98 -38.72
CA LYS A 6 15.78 -52.89 -37.25
C LYS A 6 15.48 -51.47 -36.85
N SER A 7 14.29 -51.22 -36.22
CA SER A 7 13.89 -49.97 -35.66
C SER A 7 14.38 -49.91 -34.22
N THR A 8 15.30 -48.96 -33.93
CA THR A 8 15.83 -48.73 -32.60
C THR A 8 14.98 -47.63 -31.95
N LEU A 9 14.20 -47.98 -30.93
CA LEU A 9 13.39 -47.04 -30.14
C LEU A 9 14.30 -46.39 -29.08
N ALA A 10 14.61 -45.12 -29.22
CA ALA A 10 15.30 -44.33 -28.19
C ALA A 10 14.29 -43.76 -27.21
N LEU A 11 14.32 -44.27 -25.99
CA LEU A 11 13.50 -43.79 -24.87
C LEU A 11 14.18 -42.56 -24.27
N GLY A 12 13.68 -41.35 -24.58
CA GLY A 12 14.15 -40.10 -24.00
C GLY A 12 13.53 -39.90 -22.61
N LEU A 13 14.37 -39.98 -21.57
CA LEU A 13 14.00 -39.68 -20.19
C LEU A 13 14.00 -38.14 -20.00
N ALA A 14 12.81 -37.51 -20.01
CA ALA A 14 12.67 -36.10 -19.67
C ALA A 14 12.70 -35.94 -18.14
N VAL A 15 13.82 -35.45 -17.61
CA VAL A 15 13.92 -35.03 -16.20
C VAL A 15 13.25 -33.66 -16.07
N ALA A 16 12.03 -33.63 -15.56
CA ALA A 16 11.37 -32.40 -15.13
C ALA A 16 12.01 -31.93 -13.83
N ALA A 17 12.89 -30.92 -13.90
CA ALA A 17 13.39 -30.22 -12.75
C ALA A 17 12.23 -29.41 -12.13
N ALA A 18 11.66 -29.90 -11.02
CA ALA A 18 10.73 -29.14 -10.21
C ALA A 18 11.49 -27.97 -9.57
N VAL A 19 11.31 -26.76 -10.09
CA VAL A 19 11.74 -25.54 -9.43
C VAL A 19 10.83 -25.35 -8.24
N LEU A 20 11.29 -25.76 -7.07
CA LEU A 20 10.64 -25.42 -5.80
C LEU A 20 10.80 -23.91 -5.62
N PRO A 21 9.71 -23.16 -5.36
CA PRO A 21 9.85 -21.77 -4.97
C PRO A 21 10.61 -21.74 -3.64
N THR A 22 11.83 -21.22 -3.66
CA THR A 22 12.56 -20.86 -2.45
C THR A 22 11.75 -19.74 -1.79
N ALA A 23 10.98 -20.06 -0.75
CA ALA A 23 10.44 -19.08 0.15
C ALA A 23 11.65 -18.31 0.71
N SER A 24 11.85 -17.08 0.26
CA SER A 24 12.80 -16.16 0.86
C SER A 24 12.41 -16.04 2.33
N ALA A 25 13.30 -16.43 3.23
CA ALA A 25 13.11 -16.22 4.65
C ALA A 25 12.98 -14.69 4.85
N GLU A 26 11.77 -14.26 5.15
CA GLU A 26 11.44 -12.86 5.45
C GLU A 26 12.29 -12.47 6.65
N ALA A 27 13.23 -11.56 6.45
CA ALA A 27 14.12 -11.10 7.51
C ALA A 27 13.51 -9.87 8.19
N GLU A 28 12.36 -10.06 8.88
CA GLU A 28 11.76 -9.02 9.70
C GLU A 28 12.78 -8.51 10.73
N ILE A 29 12.87 -7.19 10.91
CA ILE A 29 13.73 -6.57 11.92
C ILE A 29 12.91 -6.39 13.20
N TYR A 30 13.34 -7.04 14.27
CA TYR A 30 12.70 -6.96 15.58
C TYR A 30 13.47 -6.06 16.54
N SER A 31 12.74 -5.30 17.36
CA SER A 31 13.31 -4.67 18.55
C SER A 31 13.71 -5.75 19.58
N LYS A 32 14.57 -5.38 20.54
CA LYS A 32 14.99 -6.31 21.63
C LYS A 32 13.81 -6.76 22.47
N SER A 33 12.83 -5.91 22.72
CA SER A 33 11.57 -6.25 23.41
C SER A 33 10.62 -7.09 22.58
N LYS A 34 10.85 -7.17 21.25
CA LYS A 34 9.92 -7.74 20.26
C LYS A 34 8.60 -6.97 20.14
N ASP A 35 8.50 -5.75 20.67
CA ASP A 35 7.30 -4.92 20.51
C ASP A 35 7.27 -4.21 19.16
N LEU A 36 8.41 -3.78 18.64
CA LEU A 36 8.53 -3.21 17.31
C LEU A 36 8.99 -4.24 16.29
N VAL A 37 8.31 -4.28 15.14
CA VAL A 37 8.69 -5.08 13.98
C VAL A 37 8.71 -4.18 12.76
N VAL A 38 9.80 -4.24 11.99
CA VAL A 38 9.95 -3.52 10.73
C VAL A 38 9.98 -4.52 9.59
N LEU A 39 9.05 -4.33 8.62
CA LEU A 39 9.05 -4.98 7.33
C LEU A 39 9.67 -4.01 6.32
N GLU A 40 10.76 -4.42 5.71
CA GLU A 40 11.39 -3.65 4.63
C GLU A 40 10.71 -3.94 3.28
N PRO A 41 10.94 -3.12 2.23
CA PRO A 41 10.29 -3.36 0.94
C PRO A 41 10.46 -4.78 0.39
N ARG A 42 11.62 -5.41 0.62
CA ARG A 42 11.93 -6.78 0.19
C ARG A 42 11.06 -7.86 0.83
N ASP A 43 10.49 -7.56 2.01
CA ASP A 43 9.63 -8.49 2.78
C ASP A 43 8.15 -8.36 2.37
N LEU A 44 7.84 -7.46 1.45
CA LEU A 44 6.51 -7.11 0.99
C LEU A 44 6.25 -7.60 -0.45
N PRO A 45 4.99 -7.67 -0.89
CA PRO A 45 4.66 -7.97 -2.28
C PRO A 45 5.43 -7.07 -3.26
N GLN A 46 5.82 -7.62 -4.41
CA GLN A 46 6.67 -6.95 -5.39
C GLN A 46 6.21 -5.53 -5.76
N GLN A 47 4.90 -5.29 -5.83
CA GLN A 47 4.35 -3.96 -6.13
C GLN A 47 4.61 -2.94 -5.03
N ALA A 48 4.85 -3.38 -3.79
CA ALA A 48 5.21 -2.50 -2.67
C ALA A 48 6.69 -2.14 -2.65
N GLN A 49 7.52 -2.84 -3.42
CA GLN A 49 8.98 -2.59 -3.52
C GLN A 49 9.31 -1.46 -4.48
N ALA A 50 8.34 -0.96 -5.22
CA ALA A 50 8.53 0.18 -6.11
C ALA A 50 8.18 1.50 -5.42
N PRO A 51 8.87 2.61 -5.76
CA PRO A 51 8.50 3.93 -5.25
C PRO A 51 7.10 4.32 -5.68
N GLY A 52 6.46 5.19 -4.90
CA GLY A 52 5.14 5.71 -5.21
C GLY A 52 5.08 7.24 -5.13
N ASN A 53 4.06 7.79 -5.75
CA ASN A 53 3.82 9.22 -5.86
C ASN A 53 2.85 9.73 -4.80
N SER A 54 1.98 8.85 -4.27
CA SER A 54 0.97 9.20 -3.27
C SER A 54 0.55 7.95 -2.49
N LEU A 55 0.15 8.12 -1.24
CA LEU A 55 -0.19 7.05 -0.30
C LEU A 55 -1.50 7.37 0.43
N PHE A 56 -2.39 6.40 0.53
CA PHE A 56 -3.68 6.59 1.20
C PHE A 56 -4.13 5.31 1.93
N LEU A 57 -4.60 5.48 3.15
CA LEU A 57 -5.15 4.40 3.96
C LEU A 57 -6.67 4.58 4.11
N HIS A 58 -7.43 3.54 3.86
CA HIS A 58 -8.88 3.53 3.98
C HIS A 58 -9.39 2.25 4.63
N SER A 59 -10.29 2.40 5.59
CA SER A 59 -11.01 1.25 6.17
C SER A 59 -12.45 1.26 5.67
N ASP A 60 -12.92 0.11 5.23
CA ASP A 60 -14.31 -0.06 4.79
C ASP A 60 -15.26 -0.32 5.96
N ASN A 61 -16.56 -0.37 5.68
CA ASN A 61 -17.58 -0.63 6.69
C ASN A 61 -17.60 -2.10 7.18
N ALA A 62 -16.93 -3.01 6.47
CA ALA A 62 -16.80 -4.41 6.85
C ALA A 62 -15.60 -4.65 7.80
N GLY A 63 -14.81 -3.60 8.06
CA GLY A 63 -13.65 -3.63 8.94
C GLY A 63 -12.35 -4.04 8.24
N SER A 64 -12.36 -4.14 6.91
CA SER A 64 -11.14 -4.33 6.13
C SER A 64 -10.44 -3.00 5.93
N THR A 65 -9.12 -3.02 5.98
CA THR A 65 -8.28 -1.84 5.78
C THR A 65 -7.39 -2.03 4.57
N TYR A 66 -7.43 -1.05 3.67
CA TYR A 66 -6.69 -1.08 2.42
C TYR A 66 -5.71 0.08 2.33
N LEU A 67 -4.53 -0.22 1.82
CA LEU A 67 -3.50 0.76 1.49
C LEU A 67 -3.43 0.93 -0.02
N TYR A 68 -3.58 2.17 -0.48
CA TYR A 68 -3.55 2.56 -1.88
C TYR A 68 -2.24 3.29 -2.16
N ILE A 69 -1.48 2.84 -3.15
CA ILE A 69 -0.25 3.48 -3.60
C ILE A 69 -0.39 3.87 -5.06
N ALA A 70 -0.38 5.17 -5.35
CA ALA A 70 -0.27 5.66 -6.71
C ALA A 70 1.19 5.58 -7.16
N GLN A 71 1.45 4.97 -8.30
CA GLN A 71 2.77 4.71 -8.86
C GLN A 71 2.82 5.16 -10.32
N HIS A 72 4.02 5.15 -10.92
CA HIS A 72 4.22 5.51 -12.32
C HIS A 72 3.51 6.82 -12.70
N GLU A 73 3.81 7.89 -11.95
CA GLU A 73 3.23 9.23 -12.16
C GLU A 73 1.69 9.25 -12.13
N GLY A 74 1.10 8.40 -11.29
CA GLY A 74 -0.35 8.31 -11.12
C GLY A 74 -1.06 7.38 -12.11
N THR A 75 -0.35 6.82 -13.09
CA THR A 75 -0.97 5.94 -14.09
C THR A 75 -1.25 4.52 -13.60
N ARG A 76 -0.74 4.17 -12.41
CA ARG A 76 -0.99 2.86 -11.79
C ARG A 76 -1.37 3.02 -10.32
N LEU A 77 -2.38 2.28 -9.92
CA LEU A 77 -2.81 2.20 -8.52
C LEU A 77 -2.64 0.77 -8.02
N SER A 78 -1.77 0.58 -7.05
CA SER A 78 -1.58 -0.69 -6.35
C SER A 78 -2.32 -0.64 -5.02
N ILE A 79 -3.06 -1.71 -4.70
CA ILE A 79 -3.98 -1.78 -3.57
C ILE A 79 -3.61 -3.01 -2.75
N PHE A 80 -3.35 -2.80 -1.47
CA PHE A 80 -2.95 -3.84 -0.54
C PHE A 80 -3.99 -3.97 0.57
N ASP A 81 -4.36 -5.20 0.89
CA ASP A 81 -5.06 -5.50 2.14
C ASP A 81 -4.04 -5.47 3.29
N VAL A 82 -4.24 -4.54 4.21
CA VAL A 82 -3.42 -4.32 5.40
C VAL A 82 -4.25 -4.49 6.68
N THR A 83 -5.38 -5.18 6.59
CA THR A 83 -6.25 -5.49 7.73
C THR A 83 -5.48 -6.26 8.81
N ASP A 84 -4.65 -7.21 8.40
CA ASP A 84 -3.64 -7.85 9.24
C ASP A 84 -2.25 -7.38 8.81
N PRO A 85 -1.63 -6.45 9.54
CA PRO A 85 -0.31 -5.91 9.18
C PRO A 85 0.82 -6.95 9.16
N ALA A 86 0.60 -8.11 9.77
CA ALA A 86 1.52 -9.25 9.69
C ALA A 86 1.47 -9.97 8.34
N ARG A 87 0.41 -9.77 7.56
CA ARG A 87 0.15 -10.51 6.31
C ARG A 87 -0.38 -9.59 5.24
N ILE A 88 0.42 -8.63 4.84
CA ILE A 88 0.08 -7.68 3.78
C ILE A 88 -0.04 -8.40 2.45
N LYS A 89 -1.16 -8.22 1.76
CA LYS A 89 -1.46 -8.89 0.50
C LYS A 89 -1.79 -7.88 -0.59
N LEU A 90 -1.27 -8.11 -1.78
CA LEU A 90 -1.74 -7.38 -2.95
C LEU A 90 -3.17 -7.82 -3.29
N VAL A 91 -4.09 -6.88 -3.32
CA VAL A 91 -5.48 -7.08 -3.75
C VAL A 91 -5.59 -6.89 -5.25
N ALA A 92 -5.01 -5.79 -5.75
CA ALA A 92 -5.07 -5.42 -7.15
C ALA A 92 -3.95 -4.43 -7.52
N SER A 93 -3.59 -4.42 -8.79
CA SER A 93 -2.73 -3.39 -9.38
C SER A 93 -3.30 -3.05 -10.75
N HIS A 94 -3.90 -1.87 -10.88
CA HIS A 94 -4.62 -1.45 -12.09
C HIS A 94 -3.94 -0.26 -12.76
N PRO A 95 -3.93 -0.23 -14.09
CA PRO A 95 -3.75 1.03 -14.78
C PRO A 95 -4.91 1.95 -14.39
N LEU A 96 -4.60 3.22 -14.15
CA LEU A 96 -5.57 4.25 -13.87
C LEU A 96 -5.54 5.25 -15.03
N GLU A 97 -6.69 5.52 -15.62
CA GLU A 97 -6.82 6.59 -16.62
C GLU A 97 -6.79 7.95 -15.90
N ALA A 98 -5.59 8.36 -15.51
CA ALA A 98 -5.34 9.60 -14.79
C ALA A 98 -4.62 10.60 -15.71
N ASN A 99 -5.00 11.87 -15.60
CA ASN A 99 -4.39 12.96 -16.36
C ASN A 99 -3.12 13.50 -15.67
N GLY A 100 -2.24 12.62 -15.22
CA GLY A 100 -0.98 12.95 -14.55
C GLY A 100 -0.91 12.54 -13.08
N THR A 101 0.14 13.01 -12.42
CA THR A 101 0.38 12.71 -11.00
C THR A 101 -0.65 13.40 -10.11
N PHE A 102 -1.17 12.67 -9.13
CA PHE A 102 -2.14 13.20 -8.16
C PHE A 102 -1.73 12.88 -6.72
N ASP A 103 -2.27 13.66 -5.80
CA ASP A 103 -2.20 13.42 -4.38
C ASP A 103 -3.57 13.06 -3.81
N PHE A 104 -3.58 12.13 -2.86
CA PHE A 104 -4.76 11.92 -2.03
C PHE A 104 -4.92 13.09 -1.06
N VAL A 105 -6.03 13.77 -1.13
CA VAL A 105 -6.31 14.94 -0.31
C VAL A 105 -6.93 14.54 1.02
N ARG A 106 -8.00 13.73 0.97
CA ARG A 106 -8.71 13.25 2.16
C ARG A 106 -9.75 12.18 1.84
N PRO A 107 -10.18 11.42 2.86
CA PRO A 107 -11.31 10.51 2.73
C PRO A 107 -12.64 11.28 2.63
N LEU A 108 -13.56 10.72 1.83
CA LEU A 108 -14.95 11.18 1.68
C LEU A 108 -15.89 9.97 1.82
N GLY A 109 -15.96 9.38 3.00
CA GLY A 109 -16.68 8.14 3.22
C GLY A 109 -16.09 6.99 2.41
N ARG A 110 -16.84 6.44 1.45
CA ARG A 110 -16.38 5.37 0.54
C ARG A 110 -15.70 5.90 -0.73
N HIS A 111 -15.22 7.12 -0.68
CA HIS A 111 -14.48 7.78 -1.75
C HIS A 111 -13.23 8.45 -1.18
N ALA A 112 -12.27 8.75 -2.04
CA ALA A 112 -11.16 9.64 -1.73
C ALA A 112 -11.18 10.83 -2.68
N LEU A 113 -11.00 12.04 -2.14
CA LEU A 113 -10.70 13.21 -2.94
C LEU A 113 -9.24 13.15 -3.36
N VAL A 114 -8.98 13.32 -4.63
CA VAL A 114 -7.64 13.40 -5.21
C VAL A 114 -7.49 14.71 -5.98
N SER A 115 -6.28 15.27 -5.96
CA SER A 115 -5.95 16.52 -6.65
C SER A 115 -4.76 16.28 -7.59
N PHE A 116 -4.88 16.70 -8.83
CA PHE A 116 -3.83 16.58 -9.84
C PHE A 116 -2.83 17.73 -9.70
N ARG A 117 -1.54 17.39 -9.68
CA ARG A 117 -0.46 18.36 -9.45
C ARG A 117 -0.33 19.40 -10.57
N ASP A 118 -0.52 18.97 -11.82
CA ASP A 118 -0.19 19.77 -12.99
C ASP A 118 -1.40 20.50 -13.59
N SER A 119 -2.62 20.02 -13.34
CA SER A 119 -3.82 20.54 -14.02
C SER A 119 -4.75 21.34 -13.13
N GLN A 120 -4.46 21.46 -11.83
CA GLN A 120 -5.34 22.08 -10.85
C GLN A 120 -6.78 21.52 -10.92
N GLN A 121 -6.90 20.25 -11.23
CA GLN A 121 -8.16 19.54 -11.31
C GLN A 121 -8.27 18.58 -10.14
N ASP A 122 -9.47 18.44 -9.66
CA ASP A 122 -9.79 17.45 -8.62
C ASP A 122 -10.61 16.31 -9.21
N ALA A 123 -10.49 15.15 -8.60
CA ALA A 123 -11.30 13.99 -8.92
C ALA A 123 -11.72 13.24 -7.65
N VAL A 124 -12.69 12.39 -7.79
CA VAL A 124 -13.12 11.46 -6.75
C VAL A 124 -12.76 10.05 -7.16
N LEU A 125 -12.00 9.37 -6.32
CA LEU A 125 -11.72 7.95 -6.45
C LEU A 125 -12.77 7.16 -5.66
N ASP A 126 -13.56 6.34 -6.36
CA ASP A 126 -14.58 5.47 -5.77
C ASP A 126 -13.91 4.21 -5.18
N LEU A 127 -14.00 4.03 -3.87
CA LEU A 127 -13.36 2.95 -3.11
C LEU A 127 -14.33 1.83 -2.71
N ARG A 128 -15.60 1.87 -3.17
CA ARG A 128 -16.62 0.87 -2.82
C ARG A 128 -16.22 -0.56 -3.20
N LYS A 129 -15.39 -0.69 -4.24
CA LYS A 129 -14.77 -1.95 -4.64
C LYS A 129 -13.26 -1.74 -4.63
N ALA A 130 -12.60 -2.18 -3.57
CA ALA A 130 -11.15 -2.07 -3.44
C ALA A 130 -10.41 -2.69 -4.64
N GLU A 131 -10.96 -3.78 -5.21
CA GLU A 131 -10.39 -4.46 -6.36
C GLU A 131 -10.50 -3.67 -7.68
N ARG A 132 -11.42 -2.71 -7.79
CA ARG A 132 -11.69 -1.92 -9.01
C ARG A 132 -12.10 -0.50 -8.67
N PRO A 133 -11.20 0.31 -8.13
CA PRO A 133 -11.49 1.71 -7.87
C PRO A 133 -11.67 2.45 -9.21
N VAL A 134 -12.61 3.39 -9.21
CA VAL A 134 -12.95 4.19 -10.41
C VAL A 134 -12.66 5.65 -10.11
N LEU A 135 -11.83 6.26 -10.95
CA LEU A 135 -11.53 7.69 -10.90
C LEU A 135 -12.58 8.46 -11.69
N ARG A 136 -13.15 9.51 -11.10
CA ARG A 136 -14.14 10.38 -11.75
C ARG A 136 -13.71 11.83 -11.58
N MET A 137 -13.48 12.50 -12.71
CA MET A 137 -13.14 13.91 -12.70
C MET A 137 -14.31 14.76 -12.20
N ILE A 138 -14.00 15.74 -11.34
CA ILE A 138 -14.99 16.75 -10.94
C ILE A 138 -15.01 17.82 -12.04
N PRO A 139 -16.19 18.17 -12.60
CA PRO A 139 -16.29 19.05 -13.78
C PRO A 139 -16.07 20.54 -13.44
N MET A 140 -15.19 20.83 -12.50
CA MET A 140 -14.85 22.19 -12.05
C MET A 140 -13.35 22.41 -12.23
N LYS A 141 -12.97 23.57 -12.73
CA LYS A 141 -11.55 23.95 -12.93
C LYS A 141 -10.92 24.62 -11.70
N THR A 142 -11.59 24.61 -10.58
CA THR A 142 -11.10 25.25 -9.33
C THR A 142 -10.75 24.19 -8.34
N ASP A 143 -9.59 24.36 -7.71
CA ASP A 143 -9.19 23.57 -6.54
C ASP A 143 -10.31 23.58 -5.51
N LEU A 144 -10.68 22.41 -5.04
CA LEU A 144 -11.61 22.28 -3.93
C LEU A 144 -10.85 22.54 -2.63
N GLY A 145 -11.01 23.72 -2.08
CA GLY A 145 -10.34 24.13 -0.85
C GLY A 145 -10.78 23.30 0.33
N SER A 146 -12.05 23.32 0.66
CA SER A 146 -12.65 22.40 1.60
C SER A 146 -13.81 21.67 0.93
N ALA A 147 -13.89 20.39 1.11
CA ALA A 147 -14.98 19.59 0.59
C ALA A 147 -15.54 18.72 1.71
N GLU A 148 -16.84 18.69 1.90
CA GLU A 148 -17.54 17.92 2.92
C GLU A 148 -18.50 16.93 2.24
N LYS A 149 -18.64 15.76 2.86
CA LYS A 149 -19.58 14.76 2.38
C LYS A 149 -21.01 15.21 2.69
N LEU A 150 -21.88 15.23 1.67
CA LEU A 150 -23.32 15.38 1.80
C LEU A 150 -24.01 14.04 1.54
N GLY A 151 -24.35 13.33 2.59
CA GLY A 151 -24.96 11.99 2.49
C GLY A 151 -24.03 11.01 1.77
N GLU A 152 -24.59 10.06 1.03
CA GLU A 152 -23.83 9.01 0.33
C GLU A 152 -23.36 9.42 -1.07
N SER A 153 -23.97 10.41 -1.68
CA SER A 153 -23.76 10.75 -3.10
C SER A 153 -23.39 12.20 -3.36
N GLY A 154 -23.44 13.05 -2.34
CA GLY A 154 -23.19 14.48 -2.48
C GLY A 154 -21.84 14.96 -1.93
N LEU A 155 -21.37 16.07 -2.47
CA LEU A 155 -20.19 16.78 -2.04
C LEU A 155 -20.52 18.28 -1.90
N LEU A 156 -20.27 18.86 -0.74
CA LEU A 156 -20.24 20.31 -0.55
C LEU A 156 -18.78 20.76 -0.61
N ALA A 157 -18.48 21.69 -1.49
CA ALA A 157 -17.12 22.15 -1.68
C ALA A 157 -17.04 23.68 -1.73
N THR A 158 -15.96 24.23 -1.20
CA THR A 158 -15.60 25.64 -1.39
C THR A 158 -14.52 25.74 -2.44
N SER A 159 -14.64 26.75 -3.29
CA SER A 159 -13.58 27.11 -4.23
C SER A 159 -12.50 27.88 -3.44
N GLN A 160 -11.28 27.35 -3.42
CA GLN A 160 -10.15 28.04 -2.79
C GLN A 160 -8.90 27.76 -3.61
N GLU A 161 -8.12 28.79 -3.86
CA GLU A 161 -6.84 28.64 -4.55
C GLU A 161 -5.88 27.81 -3.67
N ARG A 162 -5.51 26.62 -4.15
CA ARG A 162 -4.57 25.75 -3.46
C ARG A 162 -3.22 25.87 -4.14
N LYS A 163 -2.20 26.27 -3.39
CA LYS A 163 -0.81 26.11 -3.85
C LYS A 163 -0.34 24.69 -3.56
N TYR A 164 -0.01 23.96 -4.60
CA TYR A 164 0.66 22.68 -4.43
C TYR A 164 2.02 22.91 -3.74
N VAL A 165 2.21 22.25 -2.61
CA VAL A 165 3.49 22.22 -1.90
C VAL A 165 4.03 20.81 -2.02
N PRO A 166 5.14 20.60 -2.75
CA PRO A 166 5.73 19.27 -2.88
C PRO A 166 6.09 18.69 -1.52
N ALA A 167 5.81 17.41 -1.32
CA ALA A 167 6.23 16.71 -0.12
C ALA A 167 7.76 16.67 -0.08
N VAL A 168 8.34 17.18 1.02
CA VAL A 168 9.78 17.16 1.24
C VAL A 168 10.18 15.77 1.71
N ALA A 169 11.09 15.13 0.97
CA ALA A 169 11.66 13.84 1.36
C ALA A 169 12.44 13.97 2.66
N ARG A 170 12.25 13.00 3.58
CA ARG A 170 12.95 12.94 4.87
C ARG A 170 13.41 11.52 5.15
N ASN A 171 14.54 11.40 5.83
CA ASN A 171 14.99 10.11 6.35
C ASN A 171 14.33 9.87 7.71
N TYR A 172 13.68 8.72 7.87
CA TYR A 172 13.09 8.29 9.14
C TYR A 172 13.98 7.24 9.77
N GLN A 173 14.26 7.41 11.05
CA GLN A 173 14.97 6.42 11.85
C GLN A 173 13.98 5.70 12.75
N VAL A 174 14.03 4.38 12.76
CA VAL A 174 13.30 3.55 13.72
C VAL A 174 14.25 3.20 14.84
N ILE A 175 13.92 3.65 16.05
CA ILE A 175 14.76 3.51 17.24
C ILE A 175 13.99 2.69 18.28
N ASP A 176 14.63 1.66 18.80
CA ASP A 176 14.14 0.86 19.92
C ASP A 176 14.53 1.52 21.23
N LEU A 177 13.55 1.86 22.05
CA LEU A 177 13.70 2.45 23.38
C LEU A 177 13.35 1.45 24.50
N SER A 178 13.20 0.17 24.21
CA SER A 178 12.79 -0.84 25.18
C SER A 178 13.85 -1.21 26.20
N THR A 179 15.10 -0.79 25.97
CA THR A 179 16.22 -1.01 26.88
C THR A 179 16.80 0.32 27.35
N SER A 180 17.62 0.32 28.42
CA SER A 180 18.32 1.53 28.91
C SER A 180 19.16 2.21 27.85
N ASP A 181 19.71 1.42 26.92
CA ASP A 181 20.52 1.93 25.82
C ASP A 181 19.68 1.88 24.53
N PRO A 182 19.24 3.04 24.01
CA PRO A 182 18.51 3.11 22.75
C PRO A 182 19.28 2.45 21.61
N SER A 183 18.62 1.65 20.78
CA SER A 183 19.23 0.97 19.64
C SER A 183 18.55 1.35 18.34
N HIS A 184 19.36 1.63 17.31
CA HIS A 184 18.87 1.91 15.96
C HIS A 184 18.49 0.59 15.28
N LEU A 185 17.26 0.49 14.77
CA LEU A 185 16.75 -0.69 14.04
C LEU A 185 17.01 -0.55 12.54
N THR A 186 16.54 0.55 11.96
CA THR A 186 16.72 0.83 10.53
C THR A 186 16.53 2.31 10.22
N THR A 187 17.02 2.72 9.04
CA THR A 187 16.75 4.03 8.45
C THR A 187 15.98 3.86 7.15
N VAL A 188 14.82 4.51 7.05
CA VAL A 188 14.02 4.56 5.82
C VAL A 188 14.33 5.85 5.08
N PRO A 189 15.05 5.80 3.95
CA PRO A 189 15.47 7.00 3.23
C PRO A 189 14.34 7.59 2.39
N ASP A 190 14.44 8.90 2.15
CA ASP A 190 13.65 9.66 1.17
C ASP A 190 12.13 9.47 1.28
N VAL A 191 11.62 9.33 2.50
CA VAL A 191 10.17 9.18 2.73
C VAL A 191 9.46 10.47 2.40
N LYS A 192 8.55 10.41 1.44
CA LYS A 192 7.67 11.52 1.02
C LYS A 192 6.26 11.39 1.59
N HIS A 193 5.82 10.16 1.84
CA HIS A 193 4.46 9.90 2.30
C HIS A 193 4.48 8.97 3.51
N ARG A 194 3.69 9.34 4.51
CA ARG A 194 3.47 8.56 5.72
C ARG A 194 1.98 8.50 6.03
N VAL A 195 1.50 7.33 6.38
CA VAL A 195 0.16 7.15 6.96
C VAL A 195 0.24 6.22 8.17
N ASP A 196 -0.61 6.48 9.16
CA ASP A 196 -0.66 5.71 10.39
C ASP A 196 -2.02 5.02 10.52
N ASN A 197 -2.02 3.74 10.86
CA ASN A 197 -3.20 3.03 11.33
C ASN A 197 -3.19 3.01 12.86
N ASN A 198 -3.92 3.94 13.47
CA ASN A 198 -3.96 4.08 14.93
C ASN A 198 -4.63 2.88 15.63
N TYR A 199 -5.47 2.12 14.94
CA TYR A 199 -6.12 0.94 15.52
C TYR A 199 -5.15 -0.21 15.73
N THR A 200 -4.33 -0.51 14.73
CA THR A 200 -3.33 -1.58 14.79
C THR A 200 -1.96 -1.09 15.26
N GLY A 201 -1.77 0.23 15.41
CA GLY A 201 -0.48 0.82 15.74
C GLY A 201 0.57 0.68 14.63
N THR A 202 0.13 0.57 13.39
CA THR A 202 1.01 0.37 12.23
C THR A 202 1.29 1.68 11.52
N THR A 203 2.56 1.96 11.22
CA THR A 203 3.00 3.11 10.40
C THR A 203 3.48 2.60 9.05
N PHE A 204 3.01 3.22 7.98
CA PHE A 204 3.41 2.96 6.61
C PHE A 204 4.23 4.15 6.09
N LEU A 205 5.46 3.88 5.64
CA LEU A 205 6.42 4.87 5.15
C LEU A 205 6.74 4.55 3.69
N LEU A 206 6.44 5.47 2.77
CA LEU A 206 6.71 5.30 1.35
C LEU A 206 7.91 6.16 0.96
N GLY A 207 9.03 5.51 0.73
CA GLY A 207 10.31 6.11 0.35
C GLY A 207 10.74 5.77 -1.08
N SER A 208 11.99 6.12 -1.40
CA SER A 208 12.58 5.85 -2.72
C SER A 208 12.71 4.35 -3.04
N ASN A 209 12.85 3.51 -2.02
CA ASN A 209 13.02 2.06 -2.16
C ASN A 209 11.70 1.28 -2.08
N GLY A 210 10.56 1.98 -1.99
CA GLY A 210 9.24 1.38 -1.82
C GLY A 210 8.67 1.56 -0.42
N LEU A 211 7.75 0.68 -0.04
CA LEU A 211 7.02 0.72 1.22
C LEU A 211 7.82 0.05 2.34
N THR A 212 7.96 0.74 3.47
CA THR A 212 8.41 0.17 4.75
C THR A 212 7.25 0.20 5.74
N VAL A 213 7.08 -0.86 6.51
CA VAL A 213 5.99 -1.00 7.49
C VAL A 213 6.59 -1.18 8.88
N VAL A 214 6.19 -0.31 9.81
CA VAL A 214 6.59 -0.39 11.23
C VAL A 214 5.37 -0.79 12.04
N ARG A 215 5.41 -1.94 12.69
CA ARG A 215 4.33 -2.53 13.48
C ARG A 215 4.64 -2.41 14.96
N ARG A 216 3.61 -2.17 15.78
CA ARG A 216 3.66 -2.23 17.24
C ARG A 216 2.83 -3.42 17.72
N LEU A 217 3.50 -4.53 18.07
CA LEU A 217 2.85 -5.80 18.32
C LEU A 217 1.89 -5.77 19.52
N GLU A 218 2.21 -5.03 20.56
CA GLU A 218 1.30 -4.88 21.72
C GLU A 218 -0.04 -4.25 21.31
N VAL A 219 0.00 -3.15 20.51
CA VAL A 219 -1.20 -2.46 20.03
C VAL A 219 -1.99 -3.34 19.06
N GLU A 220 -1.29 -4.04 18.16
CA GLU A 220 -1.90 -4.96 17.21
C GLU A 220 -2.61 -6.12 17.92
N ASN A 221 -1.98 -6.71 18.93
CA ASN A 221 -2.57 -7.81 19.71
C ASN A 221 -3.76 -7.34 20.56
N ALA A 222 -3.68 -6.15 21.17
CA ALA A 222 -4.80 -5.55 21.90
C ALA A 222 -5.99 -5.33 20.96
N TYR A 223 -5.76 -4.80 19.76
CA TYR A 223 -6.81 -4.59 18.76
C TYR A 223 -7.45 -5.92 18.31
N LYS A 224 -6.65 -6.96 18.02
CA LYS A 224 -7.16 -8.30 17.67
C LYS A 224 -8.04 -8.88 18.77
N THR A 225 -7.63 -8.74 20.04
CA THR A 225 -8.41 -9.19 21.19
C THR A 225 -9.76 -8.48 21.27
N LEU A 226 -9.79 -7.16 21.11
CA LEU A 226 -11.04 -6.39 21.09
C LEU A 226 -11.97 -6.80 19.94
N GLN A 227 -11.43 -7.12 18.77
CA GLN A 227 -12.24 -7.59 17.64
C GLN A 227 -12.88 -8.96 17.91
N ILE A 228 -12.18 -9.87 18.56
CA ILE A 228 -12.71 -11.18 18.94
C ILE A 228 -13.84 -11.00 19.96
N GLN A 229 -13.67 -10.15 20.97
CA GLN A 229 -14.69 -9.89 22.00
C GLN A 229 -15.98 -9.26 21.44
N ARG A 230 -15.89 -8.45 20.37
CA ARG A 230 -17.05 -7.83 19.72
C ARG A 230 -17.84 -8.78 18.83
N ARG A 231 -17.27 -9.92 18.45
CA ARG A 231 -17.92 -10.93 17.59
C ARG A 231 -18.66 -12.01 18.36
N ASN A 232 -18.36 -12.14 19.67
CA ASN A 232 -19.04 -13.03 20.59
C ASN A 232 -20.17 -12.30 21.35
#